data_23198bbe57cd2e7799c740edfc1bcc85
#
_entry.id   23198bbe57cd2e7799c740edfc1bcc85
#
_cell.length_a   1.000
_cell.length_b   1.000
_cell.length_c   1.000
_cell.angle_alpha   90.00
_cell.angle_beta   90.00
_cell.angle_gamma   90.00
#
_symmetry.space_group_name_H-M   'P 1'
#
loop_
_entity.id
_entity.type
_entity.pdbx_description
1 polymer ?
#
loop_
_entity_poly.entity_id
_entity_poly.type
_entity_poly.pdbx_seq_one_letter_code
_entity_poly.pdbx_strand_id
1 'polypeptide(L)'
;MDAAVAGLIGAGIGAASSVLTIWFQSYYLAKRERAKAVLDFSIRHRAEVVENADKISGPVTVLPLAVYVHFQQGMLDIVESGKVTTEALVRLRKDNDELVEKLSEMDSPKSPDARRTYIPTGDR
;
A
#
# COMPACT_ATOMS: atom_id res chain seq x y z
N MET A 1 18.14 49.63 20.53
CA MET A 1 17.17 48.54 20.72
C MET A 1 17.12 48.24 22.20
N ASP A 2 15.96 48.37 22.81
CA ASP A 2 15.81 48.01 24.21
C ASP A 2 15.91 46.48 24.36
N ALA A 3 16.63 46.03 25.39
CA ALA A 3 16.82 44.62 25.68
C ALA A 3 15.49 43.84 25.78
N ALA A 4 14.43 44.50 26.21
CA ALA A 4 13.07 43.95 26.25
C ALA A 4 12.51 43.61 24.86
N VAL A 5 12.76 44.44 23.85
CA VAL A 5 12.32 44.24 22.48
C VAL A 5 13.10 43.08 21.83
N ALA A 6 14.41 43.02 22.06
CA ALA A 6 15.22 41.90 21.57
C ALA A 6 14.79 40.56 22.20
N GLY A 7 14.46 40.54 23.49
CA GLY A 7 13.93 39.38 24.18
C GLY A 7 12.58 38.91 23.63
N LEU A 8 11.68 39.85 23.33
CA LEU A 8 10.37 39.55 22.76
C LEU A 8 10.49 38.95 21.33
N ILE A 9 11.37 39.49 20.50
CA ILE A 9 11.65 38.96 19.15
C ILE A 9 12.25 37.57 19.26
N GLY A 10 13.21 37.35 20.14
CA GLY A 10 13.79 36.02 20.36
C GLY A 10 12.79 34.98 20.84
N ALA A 11 11.91 35.34 21.75
CA ALA A 11 10.84 34.48 22.23
C ALA A 11 9.81 34.17 21.12
N GLY A 12 9.48 35.14 20.27
CA GLY A 12 8.59 34.95 19.12
C GLY A 12 9.16 33.98 18.10
N ILE A 13 10.44 34.11 17.76
CA ILE A 13 11.12 33.20 16.82
C ILE A 13 11.23 31.80 17.42
N GLY A 14 11.55 31.67 18.70
CA GLY A 14 11.62 30.38 19.38
C GLY A 14 10.27 29.66 19.42
N ALA A 15 9.19 30.38 19.72
CA ALA A 15 7.84 29.80 19.72
C ALA A 15 7.39 29.36 18.33
N ALA A 16 7.63 30.18 17.29
CA ALA A 16 7.31 29.83 15.91
C ALA A 16 8.07 28.58 15.43
N SER A 17 9.37 28.49 15.75
CA SER A 17 10.20 27.33 15.40
C SER A 17 9.70 26.04 16.07
N SER A 18 9.28 26.14 17.34
CA SER A 18 8.73 24.99 18.08
C SER A 18 7.42 24.48 17.46
N VAL A 19 6.51 25.38 17.10
CA VAL A 19 5.23 25.01 16.48
C VAL A 19 5.47 24.34 15.11
N LEU A 20 6.36 24.89 14.29
CA LEU A 20 6.71 24.31 13.00
C LEU A 20 7.31 22.90 13.15
N THR A 21 8.20 22.71 14.14
CA THR A 21 8.82 21.40 14.39
C THR A 21 7.77 20.37 14.82
N ILE A 22 6.86 20.72 15.71
CA ILE A 22 5.78 19.84 16.18
C ILE A 22 4.86 19.48 15.01
N TRP A 23 4.49 20.48 14.21
CA TRP A 23 3.62 20.26 13.05
C TRP A 23 4.28 19.31 12.03
N PHE A 24 5.55 19.53 11.73
CA PHE A 24 6.32 18.70 10.81
C PHE A 24 6.45 17.25 11.30
N GLN A 25 6.80 17.07 12.58
CA GLN A 25 6.89 15.77 13.23
C GLN A 25 5.53 15.05 13.22
N SER A 26 4.45 15.75 13.56
CA SER A 26 3.10 15.19 13.57
C SER A 26 2.67 14.73 12.17
N TYR A 27 2.96 15.52 11.15
CA TYR A 27 2.66 15.15 9.76
C TYR A 27 3.40 13.89 9.29
N TYR A 28 4.70 13.81 9.56
CA TYR A 28 5.49 12.64 9.19
C TYR A 28 5.10 11.40 10.00
N LEU A 29 4.81 11.57 11.28
CA LEU A 29 4.36 10.47 12.13
C LEU A 29 3.03 9.89 11.63
N ALA A 30 2.05 10.74 11.35
CA ALA A 30 0.75 10.33 10.83
C ALA A 30 0.89 9.56 9.49
N LYS A 31 1.73 10.07 8.59
CA LYS A 31 2.01 9.41 7.31
C LYS A 31 2.65 8.03 7.49
N ARG A 32 3.59 7.90 8.41
CA ARG A 32 4.26 6.64 8.74
C ARG A 32 3.32 5.64 9.39
N GLU A 33 2.49 6.08 10.33
CA GLU A 33 1.49 5.23 10.98
C GLU A 33 0.44 4.73 9.99
N ARG A 34 0.00 5.58 9.08
CA ARG A 34 -0.90 5.21 8.01
C ARG A 34 -0.31 4.11 7.11
N ALA A 35 0.92 4.29 6.64
CA ALA A 35 1.61 3.31 5.81
C ALA A 35 1.77 1.97 6.53
N LYS A 36 2.10 2.00 7.83
CA LYS A 36 2.20 0.81 8.67
C LYS A 36 0.86 0.11 8.83
N ALA A 37 -0.22 0.84 9.09
CA ALA A 37 -1.56 0.27 9.23
C ALA A 37 -2.02 -0.42 7.94
N VAL A 38 -1.82 0.20 6.78
CA VAL A 38 -2.14 -0.39 5.46
C VAL A 38 -1.35 -1.68 5.25
N LEU A 39 -0.07 -1.68 5.54
CA LEU A 39 0.79 -2.86 5.36
C LEU A 39 0.39 -3.99 6.31
N ASP A 40 0.22 -3.71 7.58
CA ASP A 40 -0.19 -4.69 8.59
C ASP A 40 -1.54 -5.32 8.26
N PHE A 41 -2.50 -4.50 7.82
CA PHE A 41 -3.81 -5.00 7.41
C PHE A 41 -3.74 -5.86 6.15
N SER A 42 -2.93 -5.46 5.17
CA SER A 42 -2.74 -6.20 3.92
C SER A 42 -2.08 -7.56 4.16
N ILE A 43 -1.09 -7.62 5.03
CA ILE A 43 -0.43 -8.88 5.42
C ILE A 43 -1.42 -9.80 6.13
N ARG A 44 -2.19 -9.26 7.07
CA ARG A 44 -3.21 -10.03 7.81
C ARG A 44 -4.28 -10.57 6.89
N HIS A 45 -4.82 -9.74 6.00
CA HIS A 45 -5.83 -10.16 5.04
C HIS A 45 -5.32 -11.27 4.11
N ARG A 46 -4.09 -11.12 3.60
CA ARG A 46 -3.46 -12.18 2.79
C ARG A 46 -3.28 -13.47 3.58
N ALA A 47 -2.87 -13.40 4.84
CA ALA A 47 -2.72 -14.57 5.71
C ALA A 47 -4.07 -15.28 5.93
N GLU A 48 -5.14 -14.52 6.18
CA GLU A 48 -6.51 -15.06 6.31
C GLU A 48 -6.97 -15.79 5.05
N VAL A 49 -6.69 -15.26 3.87
CA VAL A 49 -7.02 -15.92 2.58
C VAL A 49 -6.29 -17.24 2.45
N VAL A 50 -4.99 -17.29 2.79
CA VAL A 50 -4.20 -18.52 2.75
C VAL A 50 -4.69 -19.54 3.78
N GLU A 51 -4.96 -19.10 5.02
CA GLU A 51 -5.40 -19.96 6.10
C GLU A 51 -6.79 -20.57 5.84
N ASN A 52 -7.68 -19.82 5.19
CA ASN A 52 -9.02 -20.28 4.87
C ASN A 52 -9.13 -20.91 3.48
N ALA A 53 -8.03 -21.06 2.75
CA ALA A 53 -8.03 -21.63 1.40
C ALA A 53 -8.64 -23.04 1.37
N ASP A 54 -8.40 -23.86 2.40
CA ASP A 54 -8.94 -25.22 2.51
C ASP A 54 -10.45 -25.27 2.75
N LYS A 55 -11.04 -24.16 3.21
CA LYS A 55 -12.48 -24.06 3.51
C LYS A 55 -13.30 -23.56 2.34
N ILE A 56 -12.64 -23.05 1.29
CA ILE A 56 -13.28 -22.51 0.12
C ILE A 56 -13.31 -23.59 -0.96
N SER A 57 -14.51 -23.98 -1.39
CA SER A 57 -14.70 -24.94 -2.48
C SER A 57 -14.34 -24.27 -3.82
N GLY A 58 -13.12 -24.48 -4.30
CA GLY A 58 -12.67 -23.97 -5.59
C GLY A 58 -11.19 -23.57 -5.59
N PRO A 59 -10.62 -23.25 -6.76
CA PRO A 59 -9.23 -22.80 -6.85
C PRO A 59 -9.09 -21.43 -6.18
N VAL A 60 -8.33 -21.35 -5.09
CA VAL A 60 -8.00 -20.11 -4.41
C VAL A 60 -6.73 -19.55 -5.01
N THR A 61 -6.83 -18.40 -5.65
CA THR A 61 -5.67 -17.67 -6.17
C THR A 61 -5.20 -16.67 -5.11
N VAL A 62 -4.02 -16.90 -4.55
CA VAL A 62 -3.37 -15.95 -3.65
C VAL A 62 -2.68 -14.87 -4.49
N LEU A 63 -3.20 -13.66 -4.41
CA LEU A 63 -2.66 -12.52 -5.15
C LEU A 63 -1.35 -12.01 -4.51
N PRO A 64 -0.48 -11.36 -5.29
CA PRO A 64 0.71 -10.69 -4.75
C PRO A 64 0.35 -9.66 -3.67
N LEU A 65 1.22 -9.49 -2.68
CA LEU A 65 0.99 -8.55 -1.58
C LEU A 65 0.70 -7.12 -2.06
N ALA A 66 1.33 -6.71 -3.16
CA ALA A 66 1.12 -5.40 -3.77
C ALA A 66 -0.35 -5.10 -4.11
N VAL A 67 -1.12 -6.11 -4.52
CA VAL A 67 -2.55 -5.98 -4.84
C VAL A 67 -3.35 -5.68 -3.58
N TYR A 68 -3.07 -6.37 -2.48
CA TYR A 68 -3.73 -6.11 -1.20
C TYR A 68 -3.39 -4.72 -0.66
N VAL A 69 -2.12 -4.32 -0.74
CA VAL A 69 -1.67 -2.97 -0.32
C VAL A 69 -2.37 -1.89 -1.13
N HIS A 70 -2.43 -2.03 -2.45
CA HIS A 70 -3.11 -1.08 -3.34
C HIS A 70 -4.60 -0.94 -3.00
N PHE A 71 -5.28 -2.06 -2.81
CA PHE A 71 -6.70 -2.06 -2.45
C PHE A 71 -6.95 -1.41 -1.08
N GLN A 72 -6.17 -1.75 -0.06
CA GLN A 72 -6.31 -1.19 1.28
C GLN A 72 -6.00 0.30 1.32
N GLN A 73 -5.01 0.74 0.55
CA GLN A 73 -4.69 2.17 0.43
C GLN A 73 -5.85 2.93 -0.23
N GLY A 74 -6.42 2.40 -1.31
CA GLY A 74 -7.58 2.99 -1.97
C GLY A 74 -8.82 3.03 -1.09
N MET A 75 -9.08 1.98 -0.31
CA MET A 75 -10.16 1.96 0.68
C MET A 75 -9.97 3.04 1.74
N LEU A 76 -8.76 3.18 2.26
CA LEU A 76 -8.45 4.20 3.25
C LEU A 76 -8.62 5.62 2.70
N ASP A 77 -8.19 5.86 1.45
CA ASP A 77 -8.40 7.14 0.76
C ASP A 77 -9.88 7.50 0.61
N ILE A 78 -10.73 6.52 0.26
CA ILE A 78 -12.18 6.70 0.16
C ILE A 78 -12.77 7.06 1.53
N VAL A 79 -12.39 6.34 2.59
CA VAL A 79 -12.88 6.60 3.95
C VAL A 79 -12.43 7.96 4.46
N GLU A 80 -11.17 8.32 4.28
CA GLU A 80 -10.62 9.62 4.70
C GLU A 80 -11.24 10.80 3.93
N SER A 81 -11.62 10.59 2.66
CA SER A 81 -12.32 11.62 1.89
C SER A 81 -13.75 11.88 2.37
N GLY A 82 -14.29 11.01 3.23
CA GLY A 82 -15.67 11.05 3.70
C GLY A 82 -16.73 10.79 2.62
N LYS A 83 -16.30 10.36 1.44
CA LYS A 83 -17.18 10.10 0.27
C LYS A 83 -17.21 8.61 -0.08
N VAL A 84 -17.72 7.81 0.84
CA VAL A 84 -17.93 6.38 0.60
C VAL A 84 -19.16 6.20 -0.27
N THR A 85 -18.96 6.18 -1.59
CA THR A 85 -20.02 5.99 -2.58
C THR A 85 -19.82 4.70 -3.35
N THR A 86 -20.90 4.17 -3.91
CA THR A 86 -20.85 2.96 -4.75
C THR A 86 -19.92 3.15 -5.94
N GLU A 87 -19.93 4.33 -6.54
CA GLU A 87 -19.10 4.67 -7.70
C GLU A 87 -17.61 4.67 -7.33
N ALA A 88 -17.25 5.19 -6.15
CA ALA A 88 -15.88 5.18 -5.66
C ALA A 88 -15.38 3.75 -5.44
N LEU A 89 -16.21 2.89 -4.86
CA LEU A 89 -15.89 1.49 -4.62
C LEU A 89 -15.75 0.69 -5.93
N VAL A 90 -16.65 0.92 -6.88
CA VAL A 90 -16.58 0.28 -8.22
C VAL A 90 -15.31 0.70 -8.96
N ARG A 91 -14.94 1.98 -8.90
CA ARG A 91 -13.70 2.48 -9.49
C ARG A 91 -12.48 1.82 -8.86
N LEU A 92 -12.41 1.78 -7.53
CA LEU A 92 -11.31 1.12 -6.82
C LEU A 92 -11.17 -0.35 -7.21
N ARG A 93 -12.29 -1.06 -7.32
CA ARG A 93 -12.28 -2.47 -7.75
C ARG A 93 -11.73 -2.62 -9.16
N LYS A 94 -12.18 -1.77 -10.08
CA LYS A 94 -11.68 -1.78 -11.46
C LYS A 94 -10.19 -1.51 -11.54
N ASP A 95 -9.69 -0.49 -10.82
CA ASP A 95 -8.27 -0.16 -10.77
C ASP A 95 -7.43 -1.32 -10.20
N ASN A 96 -7.99 -2.03 -9.22
CA ASN A 96 -7.35 -3.20 -8.63
C ASN A 96 -7.31 -4.40 -9.60
N ASP A 97 -8.38 -4.64 -10.35
CA ASP A 97 -8.45 -5.70 -11.37
C ASP A 97 -7.44 -5.43 -12.51
N GLU A 98 -7.29 -4.18 -12.95
CA GLU A 98 -6.27 -3.77 -13.92
C GLU A 98 -4.85 -3.99 -13.40
N LEU A 99 -4.61 -3.76 -12.11
CA LEU A 99 -3.31 -4.03 -11.47
C LEU A 99 -3.00 -5.53 -11.47
N VAL A 100 -3.98 -6.37 -11.16
CA VAL A 100 -3.84 -7.84 -11.18
C VAL A 100 -3.47 -8.31 -12.59
N GLU A 101 -4.15 -7.81 -13.62
CA GLU A 101 -3.89 -8.14 -15.02
C GLU A 101 -2.46 -7.79 -15.42
N LYS A 102 -2.00 -6.56 -15.12
CA LYS A 102 -0.63 -6.12 -15.42
C LYS A 102 0.43 -6.94 -14.70
N LEU A 103 0.19 -7.29 -13.43
CA LEU A 103 1.13 -8.13 -12.68
C LEU A 103 1.19 -9.54 -13.25
N SER A 104 0.07 -10.10 -13.69
CA SER A 104 0.04 -11.42 -14.33
C SER A 104 0.77 -11.44 -15.68
N GLU A 105 0.69 -10.35 -16.45
CA GLU A 105 1.44 -10.19 -17.68
C GLU A 105 2.96 -10.11 -17.45
N MET A 106 3.38 -9.44 -16.37
CA MET A 106 4.80 -9.33 -16.00
C MET A 106 5.37 -10.67 -15.52
N ASP A 107 4.57 -11.49 -14.86
CA ASP A 107 4.97 -12.79 -14.34
C ASP A 107 4.88 -13.91 -15.38
N SER A 108 4.23 -13.65 -16.52
CA SER A 108 4.19 -14.57 -17.66
C SER A 108 5.56 -14.60 -18.34
N PRO A 109 6.26 -15.73 -18.36
CA PRO A 109 7.56 -15.80 -19.02
C PRO A 109 7.38 -15.51 -20.52
N LYS A 110 7.87 -14.35 -20.95
CA LYS A 110 7.91 -13.89 -22.35
C LYS A 110 8.89 -14.70 -23.20
N SER A 111 9.18 -15.94 -22.87
CA SER A 111 10.12 -16.77 -23.64
C SER A 111 9.37 -17.90 -24.33
N PRO A 112 9.15 -17.80 -25.66
CA PRO A 112 8.69 -18.94 -26.44
C PRO A 112 9.73 -20.08 -26.50
N ASP A 113 10.93 -19.87 -25.99
CA ASP A 113 12.05 -20.80 -26.06
C ASP A 113 12.19 -21.75 -24.86
N ALA A 114 11.46 -21.51 -23.76
CA ALA A 114 11.51 -22.37 -22.58
C ALA A 114 10.80 -23.73 -22.77
N ARG A 115 10.13 -23.96 -23.91
CA ARG A 115 9.48 -25.26 -24.23
C ARG A 115 10.37 -26.25 -25.00
N ARG A 116 11.61 -25.90 -25.32
CA ARG A 116 12.44 -26.70 -26.19
C ARG A 116 13.61 -27.45 -25.54
N THR A 117 13.75 -27.50 -24.26
CA THR A 117 14.87 -28.20 -23.62
C THR A 117 14.43 -29.28 -22.64
N TYR A 118 13.38 -30.02 -22.96
CA TYR A 118 13.24 -31.38 -22.41
C TYR A 118 13.41 -32.37 -23.54
N ILE A 119 14.67 -32.70 -23.84
CA ILE A 119 15.01 -33.90 -24.59
C ILE A 119 15.22 -35.01 -23.54
N PRO A 120 14.30 -35.98 -23.43
CA PRO A 120 14.61 -37.18 -22.67
C PRO A 120 15.68 -37.93 -23.43
N THR A 121 16.91 -37.88 -22.99
CA THR A 121 17.93 -38.85 -23.40
C THR A 121 17.50 -40.20 -22.84
N GLY A 122 16.77 -40.91 -23.68
CA GLY A 122 16.48 -42.29 -23.47
C GLY A 122 17.75 -43.14 -23.62
N ASP A 123 17.88 -44.07 -22.73
CA ASP A 123 18.44 -45.40 -22.83
C ASP A 123 19.71 -45.64 -23.65
N ARG A 124 20.73 -46.01 -22.91
CA ARG A 124 21.38 -47.30 -23.16
C ARG A 124 21.96 -47.91 -21.90
#